data_c68e89dc83bb85cd13d4322db785f397
#
_entry.id   c68e89dc83bb85cd13d4322db785f397
#
_cell.length_a   1.000
_cell.length_b   1.000
_cell.length_c   1.000
_cell.angle_alpha   90.00
_cell.angle_beta   90.00
_cell.angle_gamma   90.00
#
_symmetry.space_group_name_H-M   'P 1'
#
loop_
_entity.id
_entity.type
_entity.pdbx_description
1 polymer ?
#
loop_
_entity_poly.entity_id
_entity_poly.type
_entity_poly.pdbx_seq_one_letter_code
_entity_poly.pdbx_strand_id
1 'polypeptide(L)'
;MRSKENSEKFTRPMQALLRQVQVNIPFTMLYDSYLDRFLGYELNPEIGIDAGALERFDFSDFQRIAEKLQAHHLSITLHGPFIDLSAGSTDPAIKAVTRSRFEQLFKLVPVFRPRAVVCHAGYDWKRYGYFREEWIESSLDTWSWLAGSLVEQGSRLMLENVYEDEPQDIRNILERLKSQNVGFCLDAGHLFAFGQSELKPWLEGLGSYIGQLHLHDNHGRDDEHLPLGHGQIDFKLLFAYLTSNDLPRPIITLEPHREEDLWPSLDYLAKVWPW
;
A
#
# COMPACT_ATOMS: atom_id res chain seq x y z
N MET A 1 -8.15 -14.23 28.71
CA MET A 1 -8.33 -13.12 29.68
C MET A 1 -7.60 -11.91 29.07
N ARG A 2 -8.32 -10.92 28.53
CA ARG A 2 -7.72 -9.65 28.09
C ARG A 2 -7.10 -9.00 29.32
N SER A 3 -5.81 -8.72 29.30
CA SER A 3 -5.16 -8.04 30.42
C SER A 3 -5.78 -6.64 30.55
N LYS A 4 -6.26 -6.28 31.74
CA LYS A 4 -6.87 -4.97 32.03
C LYS A 4 -5.93 -3.78 31.75
N GLU A 5 -4.63 -4.02 31.59
CA GLU A 5 -3.62 -3.00 31.28
C GLU A 5 -3.73 -2.43 29.86
N ASN A 6 -4.31 -3.17 28.90
CA ASN A 6 -4.43 -2.70 27.51
C ASN A 6 -5.67 -1.83 27.26
N SER A 7 -6.69 -1.83 28.15
CA SER A 7 -7.93 -1.08 27.92
C SER A 7 -7.84 0.42 28.23
N GLU A 8 -6.81 0.85 28.97
CA GLU A 8 -6.63 2.26 29.36
C GLU A 8 -5.89 3.14 28.32
N LYS A 9 -5.22 2.51 27.35
CA LYS A 9 -4.40 3.22 26.34
C LYS A 9 -5.20 3.74 25.15
N PHE A 10 -6.44 3.25 24.91
CA PHE A 10 -7.18 3.58 23.68
C PHE A 10 -8.44 4.37 23.97
N THR A 11 -8.56 5.53 23.33
CA THR A 11 -9.84 6.23 23.29
C THR A 11 -10.85 5.43 22.43
N ARG A 12 -12.16 5.58 22.69
CA ARG A 12 -13.20 4.93 21.89
C ARG A 12 -13.07 5.22 20.38
N PRO A 13 -12.77 6.47 19.95
CA PRO A 13 -12.52 6.75 18.53
C PRO A 13 -11.36 5.95 17.94
N MET A 14 -10.23 5.83 18.64
CA MET A 14 -9.09 5.02 18.17
C MET A 14 -9.46 3.55 18.00
N GLN A 15 -10.21 2.96 18.94
CA GLN A 15 -10.68 1.56 18.83
C GLN A 15 -11.58 1.34 17.61
N ALA A 16 -12.42 2.32 17.29
CA ALA A 16 -13.27 2.26 16.10
C ALA A 16 -12.43 2.32 14.80
N LEU A 17 -11.35 3.10 14.80
CA LEU A 17 -10.44 3.21 13.65
C LEU A 17 -9.61 1.96 13.40
N LEU A 18 -9.16 1.26 14.43
CA LEU A 18 -8.34 0.04 14.29
C LEU A 18 -8.97 -0.98 13.32
N ARG A 19 -10.29 -1.09 13.32
CA ARG A 19 -11.03 -1.99 12.42
C ARG A 19 -11.26 -1.42 11.01
N GLN A 20 -10.92 -0.17 10.79
CA GLN A 20 -11.21 0.57 9.56
C GLN A 20 -9.97 0.89 8.74
N VAL A 21 -8.79 0.72 9.33
CA VAL A 21 -7.51 0.97 8.69
C VAL A 21 -6.67 -0.30 8.63
N GLN A 22 -5.73 -0.32 7.72
CA GLN A 22 -4.66 -1.31 7.63
C GLN A 22 -3.42 -0.77 8.35
N VAL A 23 -2.56 -1.67 8.81
CA VAL A 23 -1.23 -1.34 9.32
C VAL A 23 -0.21 -2.14 8.50
N ASN A 24 0.70 -1.45 7.85
CA ASN A 24 1.77 -2.09 7.08
C ASN A 24 2.72 -2.86 8.00
N ILE A 25 3.08 -4.05 7.57
CA ILE A 25 4.03 -4.93 8.27
C ILE A 25 4.70 -5.90 7.29
N PRO A 26 6.05 -5.98 7.22
CA PRO A 26 6.73 -7.02 6.48
C PRO A 26 6.34 -8.42 7.00
N PHE A 27 6.11 -9.38 6.08
CA PHE A 27 5.73 -10.75 6.47
C PHE A 27 6.73 -11.36 7.45
N THR A 28 8.01 -11.13 7.24
CA THR A 28 9.09 -11.61 8.14
C THR A 28 8.87 -11.14 9.58
N MET A 29 8.57 -9.86 9.78
CA MET A 29 8.31 -9.31 11.11
C MET A 29 7.01 -9.85 11.69
N LEU A 30 5.95 -9.93 10.89
CA LEU A 30 4.67 -10.50 11.31
C LEU A 30 4.84 -11.93 11.81
N TYR A 31 5.56 -12.76 11.05
CA TYR A 31 5.82 -14.16 11.38
C TYR A 31 6.69 -14.32 12.63
N ASP A 32 7.79 -13.56 12.72
CA ASP A 32 8.79 -13.75 13.76
C ASP A 32 8.36 -13.19 15.13
N SER A 33 7.58 -12.06 15.14
CA SER A 33 7.43 -11.31 16.40
C SER A 33 6.09 -10.60 16.60
N TYR A 34 5.36 -10.25 15.55
CA TYR A 34 4.24 -9.31 15.66
C TYR A 34 2.86 -9.93 15.57
N LEU A 35 2.74 -11.20 15.17
CA LEU A 35 1.43 -11.83 14.95
C LEU A 35 0.51 -11.71 16.16
N ASP A 36 1.00 -12.05 17.35
CA ASP A 36 0.18 -12.00 18.59
C ASP A 36 -0.28 -10.56 18.91
N ARG A 37 0.47 -9.53 18.52
CA ARG A 37 0.07 -8.14 18.68
C ARG A 37 -1.04 -7.77 17.69
N PHE A 38 -0.91 -8.16 16.43
CA PHE A 38 -1.97 -7.96 15.43
C PHE A 38 -3.27 -8.63 15.85
N LEU A 39 -3.21 -9.87 16.29
CA LEU A 39 -4.38 -10.60 16.80
C LEU A 39 -4.94 -9.97 18.07
N GLY A 40 -4.07 -9.60 19.02
CA GLY A 40 -4.46 -9.04 20.31
C GLY A 40 -5.12 -7.66 20.24
N TYR A 41 -4.65 -6.81 19.32
CA TYR A 41 -5.21 -5.47 19.08
C TYR A 41 -6.26 -5.45 17.97
N GLU A 42 -6.51 -6.59 17.30
CA GLU A 42 -7.42 -6.69 16.14
C GLU A 42 -7.01 -5.75 14.99
N LEU A 43 -5.68 -5.66 14.71
CA LEU A 43 -5.13 -4.84 13.62
C LEU A 43 -5.29 -5.55 12.28
N ASN A 44 -5.86 -4.87 11.31
CA ASN A 44 -5.88 -5.37 9.94
C ASN A 44 -4.50 -5.18 9.30
N PRO A 45 -3.82 -6.24 8.85
CA PRO A 45 -2.50 -6.09 8.26
C PRO A 45 -2.57 -5.70 6.79
N GLU A 46 -1.69 -4.81 6.37
CA GLU A 46 -1.12 -4.82 5.05
C GLU A 46 0.21 -5.56 5.10
N ILE A 47 0.29 -6.71 4.45
CA ILE A 47 1.43 -7.60 4.58
C ILE A 47 2.41 -7.38 3.42
N GLY A 48 3.60 -6.85 3.72
CA GLY A 48 4.69 -6.73 2.76
C GLY A 48 5.31 -8.08 2.44
N ILE A 49 5.21 -8.51 1.18
CA ILE A 49 5.80 -9.74 0.67
C ILE A 49 7.02 -9.36 -0.17
N ASP A 50 8.17 -9.32 0.47
CA ASP A 50 9.43 -9.03 -0.19
C ASP A 50 10.14 -10.30 -0.75
N ALA A 51 11.23 -10.10 -1.48
CA ALA A 51 12.01 -11.20 -2.02
C ALA A 51 12.60 -12.09 -0.89
N GLY A 52 12.96 -11.50 0.25
CA GLY A 52 13.47 -12.23 1.40
C GLY A 52 12.43 -13.15 2.01
N ALA A 53 11.19 -12.69 2.13
CA ALA A 53 10.08 -13.52 2.60
C ALA A 53 9.80 -14.68 1.62
N LEU A 54 9.78 -14.41 0.30
CA LEU A 54 9.56 -15.42 -0.72
C LEU A 54 10.65 -16.50 -0.78
N GLU A 55 11.88 -16.20 -0.38
CA GLU A 55 12.99 -17.16 -0.33
C GLU A 55 13.09 -17.90 1.01
N ARG A 56 12.68 -17.24 2.11
CA ARG A 56 12.84 -17.78 3.47
C ARG A 56 11.74 -18.74 3.86
N PHE A 57 10.51 -18.47 3.45
CA PHE A 57 9.32 -19.16 3.94
C PHE A 57 8.73 -20.08 2.86
N ASP A 58 8.22 -21.22 3.30
CA ASP A 58 7.46 -22.12 2.43
C ASP A 58 5.96 -21.78 2.43
N PHE A 59 5.22 -22.42 1.54
CA PHE A 59 3.79 -22.18 1.39
C PHE A 59 3.00 -22.44 2.69
N SER A 60 3.43 -23.41 3.50
CA SER A 60 2.76 -23.76 4.76
C SER A 60 2.92 -22.69 5.83
N ASP A 61 4.04 -21.95 5.79
CA ASP A 61 4.26 -20.82 6.69
C ASP A 61 3.27 -19.68 6.40
N PHE A 62 3.12 -19.31 5.12
CA PHE A 62 2.14 -18.31 4.71
C PHE A 62 0.71 -18.74 5.05
N GLN A 63 0.37 -20.00 4.79
CA GLN A 63 -0.96 -20.55 5.09
C GLN A 63 -1.26 -20.47 6.58
N ARG A 64 -0.33 -20.85 7.44
CA ARG A 64 -0.50 -20.81 8.90
C ARG A 64 -0.78 -19.39 9.42
N ILE A 65 -0.08 -18.37 8.88
CA ILE A 65 -0.33 -16.98 9.26
C ILE A 65 -1.70 -16.51 8.75
N ALA A 66 -2.02 -16.81 7.49
CA ALA A 66 -3.30 -16.45 6.90
C ALA A 66 -4.50 -17.03 7.67
N GLU A 67 -4.43 -18.32 8.02
CA GLU A 67 -5.47 -19.01 8.81
C GLU A 67 -5.71 -18.31 10.16
N LYS A 68 -4.64 -17.91 10.86
CA LYS A 68 -4.76 -17.20 12.16
C LYS A 68 -5.41 -15.82 11.98
N LEU A 69 -4.99 -15.04 10.97
CA LEU A 69 -5.58 -13.73 10.70
C LEU A 69 -7.06 -13.84 10.31
N GLN A 70 -7.40 -14.81 9.45
CA GLN A 70 -8.77 -15.07 9.00
C GLN A 70 -9.67 -15.57 10.14
N ALA A 71 -9.15 -16.41 11.05
CA ALA A 71 -9.87 -16.85 12.24
C ALA A 71 -10.25 -15.70 13.18
N HIS A 72 -9.50 -14.60 13.15
CA HIS A 72 -9.80 -13.35 13.86
C HIS A 72 -10.61 -12.34 13.02
N HIS A 73 -11.08 -12.74 11.83
CA HIS A 73 -11.85 -11.90 10.90
C HIS A 73 -11.14 -10.60 10.52
N LEU A 74 -9.80 -10.61 10.47
CA LEU A 74 -9.02 -9.43 10.07
C LEU A 74 -9.07 -9.26 8.56
N SER A 75 -9.22 -8.00 8.13
CA SER A 75 -9.15 -7.62 6.72
C SER A 75 -7.69 -7.55 6.30
N ILE A 76 -7.34 -8.17 5.18
CA ILE A 76 -5.95 -8.26 4.71
C ILE A 76 -5.80 -7.50 3.40
N THR A 77 -4.71 -6.75 3.26
CA THR A 77 -4.14 -6.32 1.98
C THR A 77 -2.72 -6.88 1.86
N LEU A 78 -2.21 -6.99 0.65
CA LEU A 78 -0.83 -7.37 0.40
C LEU A 78 -0.10 -6.23 -0.27
N HIS A 79 1.18 -6.07 0.07
CA HIS A 79 2.12 -5.24 -0.66
C HIS A 79 3.11 -6.14 -1.39
N GLY A 80 3.23 -5.95 -2.70
CA GLY A 80 4.09 -6.76 -3.56
C GLY A 80 5.58 -6.44 -3.40
N PRO A 81 6.46 -7.34 -3.82
CA PRO A 81 7.89 -7.09 -3.85
C PRO A 81 8.22 -5.96 -4.82
N PHE A 82 9.18 -5.11 -4.46
CA PHE A 82 9.53 -3.92 -5.23
C PHE A 82 11.03 -3.68 -5.38
N ILE A 83 11.84 -4.06 -4.40
CA ILE A 83 13.29 -3.84 -4.42
C ILE A 83 13.91 -4.53 -5.64
N ASP A 84 14.68 -3.78 -6.43
CA ASP A 84 15.35 -4.22 -7.66
C ASP A 84 14.43 -4.78 -8.75
N LEU A 85 13.14 -4.47 -8.69
CA LEU A 85 12.17 -4.86 -9.70
C LEU A 85 11.75 -3.69 -10.56
N SER A 86 11.38 -3.96 -11.81
CA SER A 86 10.86 -2.94 -12.73
C SER A 86 9.85 -3.55 -13.70
N ALA A 87 8.58 -3.22 -13.52
CA ALA A 87 7.50 -3.73 -14.37
C ALA A 87 7.63 -3.28 -15.84
N GLY A 88 8.18 -2.08 -16.05
CA GLY A 88 8.39 -1.49 -17.38
C GLY A 88 9.82 -1.60 -17.90
N SER A 89 10.68 -2.45 -17.29
CA SER A 89 12.06 -2.58 -17.77
C SER A 89 12.13 -2.89 -19.26
N THR A 90 13.04 -2.21 -19.94
CA THR A 90 13.40 -2.49 -21.35
C THR A 90 14.36 -3.68 -21.47
N ASP A 91 14.99 -4.10 -20.37
CA ASP A 91 15.80 -5.31 -20.30
C ASP A 91 14.88 -6.53 -20.06
N PRO A 92 14.84 -7.51 -21.01
CA PRO A 92 13.98 -8.69 -20.87
C PRO A 92 14.31 -9.56 -19.65
N ALA A 93 15.57 -9.58 -19.21
CA ALA A 93 15.99 -10.38 -18.05
C ALA A 93 15.44 -9.77 -16.75
N ILE A 94 15.52 -8.44 -16.59
CA ILE A 94 14.93 -7.75 -15.43
C ILE A 94 13.41 -7.91 -15.43
N LYS A 95 12.76 -7.73 -16.60
CA LYS A 95 11.32 -7.95 -16.74
C LYS A 95 10.92 -9.38 -16.37
N ALA A 96 11.69 -10.39 -16.79
CA ALA A 96 11.42 -11.78 -16.46
C ALA A 96 11.55 -12.05 -14.95
N VAL A 97 12.57 -11.49 -14.27
CA VAL A 97 12.70 -11.60 -12.81
C VAL A 97 11.53 -10.91 -12.10
N THR A 98 11.18 -9.71 -12.51
CA THR A 98 10.02 -8.97 -11.97
C THR A 98 8.74 -9.80 -12.11
N ARG A 99 8.48 -10.36 -13.29
CA ARG A 99 7.36 -11.22 -13.55
C ARG A 99 7.34 -12.45 -12.64
N SER A 100 8.48 -13.12 -12.50
CA SER A 100 8.62 -14.30 -11.64
C SER A 100 8.30 -13.98 -10.17
N ARG A 101 8.72 -12.82 -9.64
CA ARG A 101 8.39 -12.39 -8.28
C ARG A 101 6.90 -12.11 -8.11
N PHE A 102 6.26 -11.49 -9.08
CA PHE A 102 4.81 -11.30 -9.05
C PHE A 102 4.03 -12.62 -9.20
N GLU A 103 4.54 -13.59 -9.94
CA GLU A 103 3.95 -14.94 -9.99
C GLU A 103 4.05 -15.69 -8.65
N GLN A 104 5.15 -15.50 -7.90
CA GLN A 104 5.29 -16.03 -6.55
C GLN A 104 4.29 -15.35 -5.59
N LEU A 105 4.18 -14.01 -5.63
CA LEU A 105 3.18 -13.26 -4.87
C LEU A 105 1.75 -13.73 -5.21
N PHE A 106 1.43 -13.88 -6.50
CA PHE A 106 0.10 -14.28 -6.95
C PHE A 106 -0.34 -15.64 -6.37
N LYS A 107 0.58 -16.59 -6.18
CA LYS A 107 0.28 -17.88 -5.53
C LYS A 107 -0.19 -17.71 -4.08
N LEU A 108 0.11 -16.58 -3.43
CA LEU A 108 -0.31 -16.29 -2.06
C LEU A 108 -1.69 -15.61 -2.00
N VAL A 109 -2.20 -15.08 -3.11
CA VAL A 109 -3.50 -14.40 -3.15
C VAL A 109 -4.65 -15.30 -2.68
N PRO A 110 -4.83 -16.55 -3.16
CA PRO A 110 -5.88 -17.43 -2.66
C PRO A 110 -5.70 -17.84 -1.20
N VAL A 111 -4.47 -17.75 -0.66
CA VAL A 111 -4.14 -18.06 0.73
C VAL A 111 -4.60 -16.93 1.65
N PHE A 112 -4.18 -15.70 1.38
CA PHE A 112 -4.51 -14.52 2.21
C PHE A 112 -5.88 -13.91 1.88
N ARG A 113 -6.41 -14.12 0.66
CA ARG A 113 -7.66 -13.51 0.15
C ARG A 113 -7.69 -12.00 0.38
N PRO A 114 -6.68 -11.26 -0.09
CA PRO A 114 -6.56 -9.84 0.18
C PRO A 114 -7.63 -9.06 -0.56
N ARG A 115 -8.07 -7.94 0.01
CA ARG A 115 -8.97 -6.99 -0.65
C ARG A 115 -8.30 -6.28 -1.82
N ALA A 116 -7.02 -6.01 -1.67
CA ALA A 116 -6.17 -5.37 -2.67
C ALA A 116 -4.72 -5.87 -2.56
N VAL A 117 -4.02 -5.77 -3.68
CA VAL A 117 -2.58 -5.96 -3.77
C VAL A 117 -1.97 -4.65 -4.24
N VAL A 118 -1.13 -4.03 -3.42
CA VAL A 118 -0.39 -2.82 -3.76
C VAL A 118 0.93 -3.22 -4.45
N CYS A 119 1.27 -2.53 -5.52
CA CYS A 119 2.56 -2.64 -6.19
C CYS A 119 3.04 -1.24 -6.57
N HIS A 120 4.34 -0.98 -6.42
CA HIS A 120 4.94 0.26 -6.91
C HIS A 120 4.77 0.38 -8.43
N ALA A 121 4.24 1.50 -8.93
CA ALA A 121 4.17 1.77 -10.37
C ALA A 121 5.58 1.78 -10.97
N GLY A 122 6.53 2.43 -10.28
CA GLY A 122 7.96 2.24 -10.47
C GLY A 122 8.54 2.96 -11.68
N TYR A 123 7.87 3.99 -12.21
CA TYR A 123 8.45 4.86 -13.20
C TYR A 123 9.38 5.88 -12.53
N ASP A 124 10.64 5.92 -12.96
CA ASP A 124 11.63 6.91 -12.53
C ASP A 124 12.10 7.70 -13.75
N TRP A 125 11.68 8.96 -13.85
CA TRP A 125 12.01 9.81 -14.98
C TRP A 125 13.52 10.02 -15.15
N LYS A 126 14.30 10.01 -14.08
CA LYS A 126 15.76 10.14 -14.13
C LYS A 126 16.43 8.95 -14.81
N ARG A 127 15.81 7.78 -14.67
CA ARG A 127 16.28 6.52 -15.26
C ARG A 127 15.69 6.27 -16.65
N TYR A 128 14.39 6.53 -16.82
CA TYR A 128 13.62 6.09 -17.98
C TYR A 128 13.12 7.23 -18.87
N GLY A 129 13.44 8.50 -18.57
CA GLY A 129 12.89 9.66 -19.31
C GLY A 129 13.08 9.61 -20.82
N TYR A 130 14.25 9.09 -21.30
CA TYR A 130 14.51 8.91 -22.72
C TYR A 130 13.75 7.74 -23.37
N PHE A 131 13.20 6.82 -22.56
CA PHE A 131 12.52 5.59 -22.99
C PHE A 131 11.12 5.52 -22.38
N ARG A 132 10.50 6.66 -22.09
CA ARG A 132 9.23 6.75 -21.38
C ARG A 132 8.13 5.91 -22.01
N GLU A 133 7.93 6.05 -23.32
CA GLU A 133 6.87 5.32 -24.02
C GLU A 133 7.13 3.81 -24.03
N GLU A 134 8.36 3.39 -24.28
CA GLU A 134 8.76 1.99 -24.23
C GLU A 134 8.58 1.40 -22.81
N TRP A 135 8.90 2.20 -21.80
CA TRP A 135 8.71 1.79 -20.42
C TRP A 135 7.22 1.62 -20.08
N ILE A 136 6.38 2.58 -20.49
CA ILE A 136 4.93 2.52 -20.29
C ILE A 136 4.36 1.28 -20.99
N GLU A 137 4.64 1.08 -22.29
CA GLU A 137 4.17 -0.09 -23.03
C GLU A 137 4.60 -1.41 -22.37
N SER A 138 5.86 -1.49 -21.96
CA SER A 138 6.39 -2.67 -21.28
C SER A 138 5.72 -2.91 -19.92
N SER A 139 5.43 -1.86 -19.16
CA SER A 139 4.78 -1.96 -17.86
C SER A 139 3.33 -2.43 -17.98
N LEU A 140 2.62 -2.00 -19.02
CA LEU A 140 1.24 -2.40 -19.27
C LEU A 140 1.08 -3.91 -19.48
N ASP A 141 2.03 -4.58 -20.10
CA ASP A 141 2.00 -6.05 -20.22
C ASP A 141 2.00 -6.73 -18.82
N THR A 142 2.86 -6.20 -17.93
CA THR A 142 2.99 -6.72 -16.56
C THR A 142 1.72 -6.43 -15.75
N TRP A 143 1.26 -5.19 -15.77
CA TRP A 143 0.12 -4.77 -14.97
C TRP A 143 -1.21 -5.33 -15.47
N SER A 144 -1.40 -5.43 -16.80
CA SER A 144 -2.59 -6.03 -17.39
C SER A 144 -2.74 -7.51 -17.00
N TRP A 145 -1.64 -8.25 -17.06
CA TRP A 145 -1.65 -9.64 -16.61
C TRP A 145 -1.95 -9.76 -15.12
N LEU A 146 -1.25 -9.00 -14.27
CA LEU A 146 -1.44 -9.10 -12.82
C LEU A 146 -2.86 -8.68 -12.42
N ALA A 147 -3.37 -7.59 -12.97
CA ALA A 147 -4.71 -7.10 -12.72
C ALA A 147 -5.79 -8.12 -13.11
N GLY A 148 -5.69 -8.69 -14.32
CA GLY A 148 -6.61 -9.74 -14.77
C GLY A 148 -6.61 -10.95 -13.85
N SER A 149 -5.41 -11.41 -13.47
CA SER A 149 -5.26 -12.55 -12.56
C SER A 149 -5.84 -12.26 -11.15
N LEU A 150 -5.66 -11.04 -10.63
CA LEU A 150 -6.18 -10.63 -9.31
C LEU A 150 -7.71 -10.54 -9.29
N VAL A 151 -8.32 -9.99 -10.36
CA VAL A 151 -9.79 -9.90 -10.48
C VAL A 151 -10.44 -11.29 -10.42
N GLU A 152 -9.85 -12.29 -11.04
CA GLU A 152 -10.33 -13.68 -10.98
C GLU A 152 -10.32 -14.26 -9.56
N GLN A 153 -9.46 -13.74 -8.69
CA GLN A 153 -9.37 -14.13 -7.27
C GLN A 153 -10.18 -13.20 -6.34
N GLY A 154 -10.95 -12.26 -6.89
CA GLY A 154 -11.73 -11.30 -6.09
C GLY A 154 -10.90 -10.21 -5.41
N SER A 155 -9.67 -9.98 -5.88
CA SER A 155 -8.77 -8.95 -5.40
C SER A 155 -8.59 -7.84 -6.43
N ARG A 156 -7.99 -6.71 -6.05
CA ARG A 156 -7.78 -5.56 -6.90
C ARG A 156 -6.32 -5.11 -6.88
N LEU A 157 -5.75 -4.80 -8.05
CA LEU A 157 -4.44 -4.17 -8.14
C LEU A 157 -4.54 -2.68 -7.81
N MET A 158 -3.65 -2.21 -6.94
CA MET A 158 -3.40 -0.79 -6.67
C MET A 158 -1.98 -0.46 -7.10
N LEU A 159 -1.82 0.52 -7.98
CA LEU A 159 -0.50 1.04 -8.36
C LEU A 159 -0.16 2.24 -7.49
N GLU A 160 0.99 2.19 -6.84
CA GLU A 160 1.46 3.18 -5.88
C GLU A 160 2.52 4.07 -6.50
N ASN A 161 2.45 5.38 -6.19
CA ASN A 161 3.50 6.33 -6.53
C ASN A 161 4.71 6.21 -5.61
N VAL A 162 5.90 6.28 -6.19
CA VAL A 162 7.17 6.35 -5.44
C VAL A 162 8.07 7.44 -5.99
N TYR A 163 8.58 7.28 -7.21
CA TYR A 163 9.55 8.19 -7.83
C TYR A 163 8.95 9.08 -8.91
N GLU A 164 7.68 8.88 -9.18
CA GLU A 164 6.95 9.70 -10.14
C GLU A 164 6.82 11.12 -9.59
N ASP A 165 7.20 12.11 -10.39
CA ASP A 165 7.14 13.54 -10.06
C ASP A 165 5.90 14.23 -10.67
N GLU A 166 5.21 13.57 -11.60
CA GLU A 166 3.99 14.05 -12.23
C GLU A 166 2.86 13.02 -12.20
N PRO A 167 1.62 13.43 -11.90
CA PRO A 167 0.47 12.50 -11.89
C PRO A 167 0.20 11.86 -13.26
N GLN A 168 0.64 12.50 -14.35
CA GLN A 168 0.43 12.02 -15.70
C GLN A 168 1.14 10.69 -15.98
N ASP A 169 2.24 10.40 -15.31
CA ASP A 169 2.99 9.15 -15.49
C ASP A 169 2.18 7.94 -15.07
N ILE A 170 1.50 8.03 -13.92
CA ILE A 170 0.60 6.97 -13.44
C ILE A 170 -0.74 7.00 -14.19
N ARG A 171 -1.26 8.19 -14.48
CA ARG A 171 -2.55 8.35 -15.16
C ARG A 171 -2.58 7.64 -16.50
N ASN A 172 -1.52 7.76 -17.30
CA ASN A 172 -1.41 7.09 -18.59
C ASN A 172 -1.57 5.57 -18.48
N ILE A 173 -1.02 4.97 -17.44
CA ILE A 173 -1.15 3.53 -17.16
C ILE A 173 -2.57 3.20 -16.72
N LEU A 174 -3.11 3.95 -15.76
CA LEU A 174 -4.44 3.69 -15.19
C LEU A 174 -5.56 3.84 -16.23
N GLU A 175 -5.49 4.83 -17.11
CA GLU A 175 -6.48 5.03 -18.20
C GLU A 175 -6.51 3.83 -19.15
N ARG A 176 -5.36 3.26 -19.47
CA ARG A 176 -5.25 2.08 -20.34
C ARG A 176 -5.66 0.77 -19.66
N LEU A 177 -5.58 0.71 -18.32
CA LEU A 177 -5.99 -0.44 -17.51
C LEU A 177 -7.40 -0.29 -16.90
N LYS A 178 -8.15 0.74 -17.27
CA LYS A 178 -9.45 1.09 -16.66
C LYS A 178 -10.47 -0.08 -16.70
N SER A 179 -10.49 -0.86 -17.78
CA SER A 179 -11.38 -2.02 -17.92
C SER A 179 -11.04 -3.17 -16.96
N GLN A 180 -9.86 -3.16 -16.36
CA GLN A 180 -9.37 -4.20 -15.44
C GLN A 180 -9.50 -3.78 -13.97
N ASN A 181 -10.20 -2.68 -13.70
CA ASN A 181 -10.45 -2.20 -12.35
C ASN A 181 -9.18 -1.95 -11.51
N VAL A 182 -8.09 -1.51 -12.15
CA VAL A 182 -6.87 -1.08 -11.47
C VAL A 182 -7.11 0.23 -10.77
N GLY A 183 -6.67 0.37 -9.53
CA GLY A 183 -6.77 1.59 -8.75
C GLY A 183 -5.41 2.23 -8.51
N PHE A 184 -5.47 3.42 -7.94
CA PHE A 184 -4.31 4.17 -7.49
C PHE A 184 -4.18 4.06 -5.97
N CYS A 185 -2.99 3.69 -5.50
CA CYS A 185 -2.60 3.87 -4.11
C CYS A 185 -1.81 5.18 -4.03
N LEU A 186 -2.42 6.21 -3.45
CA LEU A 186 -1.70 7.45 -3.20
C LEU A 186 -0.89 7.30 -1.92
N ASP A 187 0.44 7.20 -2.06
CA ASP A 187 1.35 7.38 -0.96
C ASP A 187 1.69 8.87 -0.82
N ALA A 188 1.17 9.47 0.26
CA ALA A 188 1.36 10.89 0.52
C ALA A 188 2.79 11.20 0.97
N GLY A 189 3.46 10.28 1.65
CA GLY A 189 4.84 10.43 2.10
C GLY A 189 5.83 10.39 0.95
N HIS A 190 5.73 9.40 0.08
CA HIS A 190 6.55 9.30 -1.14
C HIS A 190 6.42 10.53 -2.02
N LEU A 191 5.20 11.07 -2.15
CA LEU A 191 4.97 12.27 -2.94
C LEU A 191 5.83 13.45 -2.47
N PHE A 192 5.94 13.65 -1.16
CA PHE A 192 6.74 14.73 -0.58
C PHE A 192 8.24 14.39 -0.55
N ALA A 193 8.60 13.15 -0.23
CA ALA A 193 10.00 12.74 -0.10
C ALA A 193 10.72 12.62 -1.44
N PHE A 194 10.11 11.96 -2.41
CA PHE A 194 10.74 11.62 -3.71
C PHE A 194 10.21 12.48 -4.86
N GLY A 195 8.88 12.65 -4.96
CA GLY A 195 8.26 13.45 -6.01
C GLY A 195 8.46 14.94 -5.82
N GLN A 196 8.75 15.41 -4.59
CA GLN A 196 8.90 16.83 -4.22
C GLN A 196 7.78 17.69 -4.80
N SER A 197 6.58 17.15 -4.83
CA SER A 197 5.40 17.68 -5.49
C SER A 197 4.32 18.04 -4.48
N GLU A 198 3.46 18.99 -4.86
CA GLU A 198 2.30 19.35 -4.06
C GLU A 198 1.19 18.30 -4.20
N LEU A 199 0.42 18.09 -3.13
CA LEU A 199 -0.68 17.13 -3.10
C LEU A 199 -1.81 17.46 -4.09
N LYS A 200 -2.13 18.75 -4.26
CA LYS A 200 -3.29 19.20 -5.05
C LYS A 200 -3.26 18.74 -6.51
N PRO A 201 -2.18 18.88 -7.30
CA PRO A 201 -2.12 18.38 -8.67
C PRO A 201 -2.39 16.87 -8.77
N TRP A 202 -1.93 16.10 -7.80
CA TRP A 202 -2.15 14.64 -7.75
C TRP A 202 -3.61 14.29 -7.45
N LEU A 203 -4.24 15.02 -6.54
CA LEU A 203 -5.67 14.85 -6.26
C LEU A 203 -6.53 15.21 -7.47
N GLU A 204 -6.26 16.35 -8.13
CA GLU A 204 -6.97 16.78 -9.33
C GLU A 204 -6.76 15.81 -10.50
N GLY A 205 -5.54 15.29 -10.67
CA GLY A 205 -5.18 14.38 -11.77
C GLY A 205 -5.64 12.93 -11.58
N LEU A 206 -5.59 12.42 -10.35
CA LEU A 206 -5.75 10.99 -10.04
C LEU A 206 -6.82 10.70 -8.99
N GLY A 207 -7.47 11.70 -8.40
CA GLY A 207 -8.42 11.52 -7.30
C GLY A 207 -9.51 10.47 -7.57
N SER A 208 -10.04 10.44 -8.79
CA SER A 208 -11.06 9.45 -9.19
C SER A 208 -10.55 7.99 -9.30
N TYR A 209 -9.24 7.79 -9.31
CA TYR A 209 -8.60 6.48 -9.34
C TYR A 209 -8.19 6.00 -7.94
N ILE A 210 -8.16 6.89 -6.93
CA ILE A 210 -7.72 6.55 -5.58
C ILE A 210 -8.62 5.46 -5.01
N GLY A 211 -8.03 4.29 -4.79
CA GLY A 211 -8.67 3.16 -4.13
C GLY A 211 -8.00 2.80 -2.81
N GLN A 212 -6.78 3.31 -2.59
CA GLN A 212 -6.03 3.12 -1.37
C GLN A 212 -5.16 4.33 -1.07
N LEU A 213 -4.86 4.57 0.20
CA LEU A 213 -3.93 5.56 0.70
C LEU A 213 -2.89 4.88 1.56
N HIS A 214 -1.61 5.21 1.36
CA HIS A 214 -0.54 4.99 2.31
C HIS A 214 -0.27 6.29 3.04
N LEU A 215 -0.26 6.22 4.36
CA LEU A 215 -0.18 7.39 5.21
C LEU A 215 0.98 7.25 6.21
N HIS A 216 1.98 8.04 6.01
CA HIS A 216 3.05 8.39 6.93
C HIS A 216 3.45 9.85 6.70
N ASP A 217 4.17 10.45 7.61
CA ASP A 217 4.56 11.85 7.50
C ASP A 217 6.08 12.00 7.32
N ASN A 218 6.52 13.13 6.78
CA ASN A 218 7.93 13.46 6.63
C ASN A 218 8.13 14.98 6.46
N HIS A 219 9.39 15.41 6.38
CA HIS A 219 9.76 16.80 6.16
C HIS A 219 10.08 17.17 4.71
N GLY A 220 9.70 16.30 3.74
CA GLY A 220 9.85 16.56 2.30
C GLY A 220 11.28 16.40 1.77
N ARG A 221 12.15 15.65 2.46
CA ARG A 221 13.53 15.36 2.02
C ARG A 221 13.85 13.89 1.97
N ASP A 222 13.46 13.19 3.03
CA ASP A 222 13.70 11.77 3.22
C ASP A 222 12.38 11.07 3.53
N ASP A 223 12.31 9.81 3.24
CA ASP A 223 11.17 8.96 3.52
C ASP A 223 11.19 8.50 4.99
N GLU A 224 10.89 9.44 5.90
CA GLU A 224 11.11 9.30 7.35
C GLU A 224 10.10 8.40 8.05
N HIS A 225 8.93 8.18 7.46
CA HIS A 225 7.80 7.46 8.09
C HIS A 225 7.45 7.95 9.50
N LEU A 226 7.40 9.28 9.69
CA LEU A 226 7.00 9.91 10.94
C LEU A 226 5.52 9.64 11.25
N PRO A 227 5.12 9.69 12.53
CA PRO A 227 3.70 9.71 12.89
C PRO A 227 2.95 10.83 12.19
N LEU A 228 1.68 10.58 11.84
CA LEU A 228 0.83 11.58 11.18
C LEU A 228 0.76 12.87 12.00
N GLY A 229 0.93 14.01 11.34
CA GLY A 229 0.95 15.34 11.94
C GLY A 229 2.28 15.73 12.59
N HIS A 230 3.32 14.93 12.43
CA HIS A 230 4.68 15.24 12.91
C HIS A 230 5.61 15.79 11.80
N GLY A 231 5.18 15.75 10.54
CA GLY A 231 5.87 16.32 9.39
C GLY A 231 5.13 17.50 8.77
N GLN A 232 5.12 17.55 7.45
CA GLN A 232 4.60 18.71 6.68
C GLN A 232 3.38 18.38 5.82
N ILE A 233 2.91 17.11 5.80
CA ILE A 233 1.84 16.66 4.88
C ILE A 233 0.48 17.12 5.40
N ASP A 234 -0.28 17.81 4.54
CA ASP A 234 -1.64 18.27 4.88
C ASP A 234 -2.69 17.17 4.64
N PHE A 235 -2.79 16.23 5.58
CA PHE A 235 -3.82 15.18 5.53
C PHE A 235 -5.25 15.72 5.62
N LYS A 236 -5.46 16.91 6.17
CA LYS A 236 -6.80 17.55 6.19
C LYS A 236 -7.23 17.94 4.80
N LEU A 237 -6.30 18.50 4.01
CA LEU A 237 -6.54 18.82 2.60
C LEU A 237 -6.89 17.55 1.82
N LEU A 238 -6.11 16.46 2.02
CA LEU A 238 -6.35 15.16 1.38
C LEU A 238 -7.78 14.65 1.65
N PHE A 239 -8.16 14.56 2.91
CA PHE A 239 -9.49 14.06 3.29
C PHE A 239 -10.62 15.00 2.88
N ALA A 240 -10.42 16.31 2.99
CA ALA A 240 -11.40 17.29 2.53
C ALA A 240 -11.64 17.18 1.02
N TYR A 241 -10.59 16.97 0.23
CA TYR A 241 -10.73 16.76 -1.21
C TYR A 241 -11.57 15.51 -1.53
N LEU A 242 -11.27 14.37 -0.90
CA LEU A 242 -11.97 13.12 -1.15
C LEU A 242 -13.47 13.22 -0.79
N THR A 243 -13.79 13.83 0.34
CA THR A 243 -15.18 13.99 0.79
C THR A 243 -15.94 15.05 0.02
N SER A 244 -15.32 16.17 -0.33
CA SER A 244 -15.97 17.24 -1.09
C SER A 244 -16.29 16.88 -2.54
N ASN A 245 -15.61 15.87 -3.08
CA ASN A 245 -15.82 15.39 -4.45
C ASN A 245 -16.63 14.08 -4.50
N ASP A 246 -17.28 13.67 -3.39
CA ASP A 246 -18.07 12.44 -3.28
C ASP A 246 -17.32 11.19 -3.77
N LEU A 247 -16.00 11.16 -3.58
CA LEU A 247 -15.18 10.02 -3.99
C LEU A 247 -15.39 8.84 -3.02
N PRO A 248 -15.35 7.60 -3.53
CA PRO A 248 -15.43 6.42 -2.69
C PRO A 248 -14.36 6.44 -1.61
N ARG A 249 -14.73 6.04 -0.40
CA ARG A 249 -13.76 5.89 0.69
C ARG A 249 -12.68 4.86 0.29
N PRO A 250 -11.39 5.23 0.26
CA PRO A 250 -10.31 4.32 -0.05
C PRO A 250 -10.00 3.38 1.12
N ILE A 251 -9.25 2.32 0.86
CA ILE A 251 -8.54 1.58 1.89
C ILE A 251 -7.48 2.53 2.46
N ILE A 252 -7.31 2.54 3.78
CA ILE A 252 -6.33 3.40 4.43
C ILE A 252 -5.31 2.53 5.15
N THR A 253 -4.05 2.66 4.78
CA THR A 253 -2.92 1.97 5.41
C THR A 253 -2.06 2.97 6.14
N LEU A 254 -1.77 2.70 7.41
CA LEU A 254 -0.75 3.40 8.18
C LEU A 254 0.58 2.65 8.04
N GLU A 255 1.67 3.38 7.86
CA GLU A 255 3.00 2.82 7.63
C GLU A 255 4.02 3.24 8.70
N PRO A 256 3.87 2.79 9.94
CA PRO A 256 4.83 3.09 10.99
C PRO A 256 6.10 2.25 10.81
N HIS A 257 7.28 2.89 10.79
CA HIS A 257 8.56 2.16 10.86
C HIS A 257 8.89 1.68 12.27
N ARG A 258 8.26 2.24 13.31
CA ARG A 258 8.41 1.83 14.70
C ARG A 258 7.04 1.63 15.33
N GLU A 259 6.94 0.63 16.19
CA GLU A 259 5.67 0.30 16.87
C GLU A 259 5.08 1.48 17.63
N GLU A 260 5.93 2.30 18.27
CA GLU A 260 5.50 3.46 19.03
C GLU A 260 4.86 4.56 18.18
N ASP A 261 5.14 4.61 16.87
CA ASP A 261 4.64 5.62 15.94
C ASP A 261 3.21 5.35 15.47
N LEU A 262 2.72 4.12 15.65
CA LEU A 262 1.35 3.75 15.29
C LEU A 262 0.31 4.51 16.11
N TRP A 263 0.54 4.65 17.41
CA TRP A 263 -0.46 5.21 18.33
C TRP A 263 -0.68 6.71 18.14
N PRO A 264 0.36 7.55 18.04
CA PRO A 264 0.20 8.97 17.67
C PRO A 264 -0.47 9.15 16.31
N SER A 265 -0.15 8.28 15.32
CA SER A 265 -0.78 8.33 13.99
C SER A 265 -2.29 8.06 14.08
N LEU A 266 -2.71 7.06 14.86
CA LEU A 266 -4.14 6.78 15.10
C LEU A 266 -4.83 7.90 15.85
N ASP A 267 -4.17 8.52 16.84
CA ASP A 267 -4.73 9.65 17.58
C ASP A 267 -4.92 10.88 16.68
N TYR A 268 -3.95 11.17 15.82
CA TYR A 268 -4.08 12.22 14.81
C TYR A 268 -5.22 11.90 13.83
N LEU A 269 -5.24 10.68 13.29
CA LEU A 269 -6.24 10.24 12.32
C LEU A 269 -7.66 10.33 12.91
N ALA A 270 -7.85 9.97 14.19
CA ALA A 270 -9.13 10.09 14.86
C ALA A 270 -9.66 11.53 14.95
N LYS A 271 -8.78 12.53 14.96
CA LYS A 271 -9.13 13.95 15.00
C LYS A 271 -9.52 14.51 13.62
N VAL A 272 -8.99 13.90 12.55
CA VAL A 272 -9.21 14.37 11.17
C VAL A 272 -10.05 13.41 10.33
N TRP A 273 -10.55 12.34 10.93
CA TRP A 273 -11.33 11.29 10.26
C TRP A 273 -12.64 11.85 9.68
N PRO A 274 -12.84 11.77 8.38
CA PRO A 274 -13.99 12.42 7.76
C PRO A 274 -15.21 11.49 7.56
N TRP A 275 -15.07 10.18 7.84
CA TRP A 275 -16.12 9.17 7.62
C TRP A 275 -16.69 8.56 8.89
#